data_b15786480253651483586bb03c59c629
#
_entry.id   b15786480253651483586bb03c59c629
#
_cell.length_a   1.000
_cell.length_b   1.000
_cell.length_c   1.000
_cell.angle_alpha   90.00
_cell.angle_beta   90.00
_cell.angle_gamma   90.00
#
_symmetry.space_group_name_H-M   'P 1'
#
loop_
_entity.id
_entity.type
_entity.pdbx_description
1 polymer ?
#
loop_
_entity_poly.entity_id
_entity_poly.type
_entity_poly.pdbx_seq_one_letter_code
_entity_poly.pdbx_strand_id
1 'polypeptide(L)'
;MSFQDLQNSGKRSSRQTPPPSQAVAASIFQINTAVAGFRRLVDAIGTSKDTPHLRLNLNNTRQRILNIVKETSAKLKSLSEFDRGINVDPSKKIEDAKLARDFQTVLQEFQKVQQLASERESAFSPSAPPSYVPAMHSSGQYAAPGAEQENQPFLMEQKRQEVLLLGNEIAFNEAIIEERDQGIREIQDQIGEASEIFKDLAVLVHDQGVVIDDIHSNIDASSASTTQARVQLSKASKSGKSKSSWVSGNYTSKLQAEQGSCL
;
A
#
# COMPACT_ATOMS: atom_id res chain seq x y z
N MET A 1 -15.22 -52.30 7.00
CA MET A 1 -14.63 -50.97 6.84
C MET A 1 -13.93 -50.64 8.14
N SER A 2 -12.62 -50.59 8.15
CA SER A 2 -11.79 -50.41 9.33
C SER A 2 -11.58 -48.90 9.61
N PHE A 3 -11.62 -48.53 10.87
CA PHE A 3 -11.40 -47.13 11.34
C PHE A 3 -10.05 -46.53 10.87
N GLN A 4 -9.13 -47.35 10.39
CA GLN A 4 -7.86 -46.94 9.81
C GLN A 4 -7.97 -46.31 8.40
N ASP A 5 -9.02 -46.58 7.64
CA ASP A 5 -9.25 -45.99 6.32
C ASP A 5 -9.72 -44.50 6.42
N LEU A 6 -10.32 -44.13 7.54
CA LEU A 6 -10.73 -42.74 7.81
C LEU A 6 -9.59 -41.83 8.23
N GLN A 7 -8.52 -42.39 8.78
CA GLN A 7 -7.34 -41.59 9.16
C GLN A 7 -6.37 -41.33 8.00
N ASN A 8 -6.42 -42.12 6.93
CA ASN A 8 -5.56 -41.96 5.76
C ASN A 8 -6.15 -41.04 4.67
N SER A 9 -7.40 -40.62 4.79
CA SER A 9 -7.98 -39.57 3.96
C SER A 9 -7.64 -38.16 4.49
N GLY A 10 -6.72 -38.06 5.47
CA GLY A 10 -6.10 -36.83 5.96
C GLY A 10 -5.32 -36.19 4.85
N LYS A 11 -6.00 -35.34 4.06
CA LYS A 11 -5.50 -34.18 3.33
C LYS A 11 -3.96 -34.15 3.20
N ARG A 12 -3.44 -34.66 2.14
CA ARG A 12 -2.37 -33.96 1.42
C ARG A 12 -3.03 -32.67 0.88
N SER A 13 -3.12 -31.66 1.72
CA SER A 13 -3.27 -30.30 1.27
C SER A 13 -2.07 -30.05 0.36
N SER A 14 -2.24 -30.29 -0.94
CA SER A 14 -1.43 -29.65 -1.95
C SER A 14 -1.44 -28.19 -1.55
N ARG A 15 -0.29 -27.60 -1.23
CA ARG A 15 -0.13 -26.16 -1.11
C ARG A 15 -0.53 -25.59 -2.46
N GLN A 16 -1.84 -25.37 -2.62
CA GLN A 16 -2.35 -24.62 -3.76
C GLN A 16 -1.70 -23.25 -3.63
N THR A 17 -0.84 -22.90 -4.56
CA THR A 17 -0.36 -21.54 -4.70
C THR A 17 -1.59 -20.64 -4.73
N PRO A 18 -1.67 -19.62 -3.87
CA PRO A 18 -2.85 -18.75 -3.83
C PRO A 18 -3.08 -18.17 -5.23
N PRO A 19 -4.33 -17.94 -5.64
CA PRO A 19 -4.63 -17.32 -6.92
C PRO A 19 -3.86 -15.99 -7.02
N PRO A 20 -3.39 -15.62 -8.20
CA PRO A 20 -2.53 -14.45 -8.38
C PRO A 20 -3.18 -13.15 -7.87
N SER A 21 -4.50 -12.98 -7.99
CA SER A 21 -5.24 -11.84 -7.40
C SER A 21 -5.12 -11.81 -5.87
N GLN A 22 -5.22 -12.95 -5.21
CA GLN A 22 -5.05 -13.05 -3.76
C GLN A 22 -3.60 -12.74 -3.33
N ALA A 23 -2.61 -13.11 -4.13
CA ALA A 23 -1.21 -12.77 -3.87
C ALA A 23 -0.97 -11.25 -3.98
N VAL A 24 -1.60 -10.59 -4.95
CA VAL A 24 -1.58 -9.12 -5.09
C VAL A 24 -2.27 -8.45 -3.92
N ALA A 25 -3.46 -8.90 -3.52
CA ALA A 25 -4.19 -8.38 -2.36
C ALA A 25 -3.37 -8.47 -1.07
N ALA A 26 -2.70 -9.61 -0.83
CA ALA A 26 -1.82 -9.79 0.31
C ALA A 26 -0.60 -8.83 0.28
N SER A 27 -0.02 -8.61 -0.91
CA SER A 27 1.08 -7.65 -1.08
C SER A 27 0.63 -6.21 -0.82
N ILE A 28 -0.54 -5.79 -1.29
CA ILE A 28 -1.13 -4.46 -1.02
C ILE A 28 -1.34 -4.25 0.48
N PHE A 29 -1.90 -5.24 1.17
CA PHE A 29 -2.06 -5.19 2.63
C PHE A 29 -0.71 -5.07 3.35
N GLN A 30 0.31 -5.81 2.91
CA GLN A 30 1.65 -5.76 3.46
C GLN A 30 2.29 -4.39 3.26
N ILE A 31 2.14 -3.77 2.06
CA ILE A 31 2.63 -2.41 1.78
C ILE A 31 1.94 -1.42 2.71
N ASN A 32 0.62 -1.45 2.83
CA ASN A 32 -0.15 -0.54 3.68
C ASN A 32 0.31 -0.60 5.14
N THR A 33 0.51 -1.80 5.67
CA THR A 33 1.03 -2.01 7.02
C THR A 33 2.44 -1.47 7.18
N ALA A 34 3.31 -1.69 6.19
CA ALA A 34 4.68 -1.20 6.21
C ALA A 34 4.75 0.34 6.09
N VAL A 35 3.90 0.95 5.27
CA VAL A 35 3.79 2.43 5.13
C VAL A 35 3.33 3.06 6.45
N ALA A 36 2.36 2.45 7.15
CA ALA A 36 1.94 2.92 8.47
C ALA A 36 3.08 2.84 9.50
N GLY A 37 3.91 1.79 9.43
CA GLY A 37 5.13 1.66 10.24
C GLY A 37 6.18 2.71 9.88
N PHE A 38 6.42 2.92 8.59
CA PHE A 38 7.35 3.92 8.06
C PHE A 38 6.97 5.34 8.50
N ARG A 39 5.69 5.70 8.43
CA ARG A 39 5.19 6.99 8.90
C ARG A 39 5.54 7.25 10.36
N ARG A 40 5.41 6.26 11.25
CA ARG A 40 5.78 6.40 12.67
C ARG A 40 7.27 6.65 12.86
N LEU A 41 8.12 6.04 12.03
CA LEU A 41 9.56 6.31 12.04
C LEU A 41 9.86 7.73 11.56
N VAL A 42 9.20 8.18 10.50
CA VAL A 42 9.31 9.56 9.99
C VAL A 42 8.85 10.58 11.03
N ASP A 43 7.78 10.28 11.77
CA ASP A 43 7.28 11.16 12.84
C ASP A 43 8.25 11.27 14.02
N ALA A 44 9.17 10.34 14.18
CA ALA A 44 10.19 10.37 15.23
C ALA A 44 11.44 11.20 14.86
N ILE A 45 11.62 11.58 13.57
CA ILE A 45 12.73 12.42 13.11
C ILE A 45 12.60 13.81 13.77
N GLY A 46 13.71 14.34 14.28
CA GLY A 46 13.78 15.64 14.96
C GLY A 46 13.23 15.62 16.39
N THR A 47 12.85 14.48 16.92
CA THR A 47 12.46 14.30 18.33
C THR A 47 13.62 13.73 19.15
N SER A 48 13.45 13.62 20.47
CA SER A 48 14.42 12.98 21.35
C SER A 48 14.69 11.49 21.02
N LYS A 49 13.88 10.89 20.12
CA LYS A 49 14.03 9.51 19.64
C LYS A 49 14.83 9.42 18.35
N ASP A 50 15.24 10.54 17.77
CA ASP A 50 16.02 10.59 16.53
C ASP A 50 17.46 10.11 16.80
N THR A 51 17.69 8.85 16.57
CA THR A 51 18.98 8.18 16.75
C THR A 51 19.50 7.67 15.39
N PRO A 52 20.81 7.44 15.24
CA PRO A 52 21.36 6.82 14.02
C PRO A 52 20.70 5.47 13.71
N HIS A 53 20.35 4.69 14.73
CA HIS A 53 19.64 3.43 14.57
C HIS A 53 18.22 3.62 14.00
N LEU A 54 17.51 4.67 14.42
CA LEU A 54 16.18 5.01 13.88
C LEU A 54 16.31 5.35 12.39
N ARG A 55 17.31 6.12 11.99
CA ARG A 55 17.54 6.52 10.59
C ARG A 55 17.91 5.32 9.71
N LEU A 56 18.76 4.42 10.21
CA LEU A 56 19.06 3.16 9.52
C LEU A 56 17.79 2.31 9.33
N ASN A 57 16.97 2.18 10.36
CA ASN A 57 15.71 1.44 10.29
C ASN A 57 14.71 2.08 9.33
N LEU A 58 14.68 3.41 9.28
CA LEU A 58 13.86 4.18 8.35
C LEU A 58 14.27 3.89 6.89
N ASN A 59 15.57 3.93 6.59
CA ASN A 59 16.09 3.60 5.26
C ASN A 59 15.78 2.15 4.86
N ASN A 60 16.03 1.19 5.74
CA ASN A 60 15.75 -0.22 5.50
C ASN A 60 14.24 -0.47 5.27
N THR A 61 13.37 0.20 6.03
CA THR A 61 11.92 0.07 5.89
C THR A 61 11.46 0.64 4.56
N ARG A 62 11.97 1.80 4.15
CA ARG A 62 11.69 2.43 2.87
C ARG A 62 12.09 1.54 1.71
N GLN A 63 13.31 1.01 1.72
CA GLN A 63 13.82 0.10 0.69
C GLN A 63 12.98 -1.17 0.57
N ARG A 64 12.58 -1.74 1.72
CA ARG A 64 11.70 -2.91 1.76
C ARG A 64 10.35 -2.62 1.12
N ILE A 65 9.74 -1.48 1.44
CA ILE A 65 8.45 -1.08 0.84
C ILE A 65 8.60 -0.95 -0.67
N LEU A 66 9.63 -0.27 -1.16
CA LEU A 66 9.88 -0.09 -2.58
C LEU A 66 10.04 -1.42 -3.32
N ASN A 67 10.73 -2.39 -2.74
CA ASN A 67 10.86 -3.73 -3.32
C ASN A 67 9.50 -4.43 -3.44
N ILE A 68 8.67 -4.39 -2.39
CA ILE A 68 7.33 -4.99 -2.42
C ILE A 68 6.45 -4.25 -3.45
N VAL A 69 6.56 -2.94 -3.56
CA VAL A 69 5.86 -2.12 -4.56
C VAL A 69 6.24 -2.55 -5.99
N LYS A 70 7.54 -2.71 -6.29
CA LYS A 70 8.03 -3.18 -7.59
C LYS A 70 7.48 -4.57 -7.94
N GLU A 71 7.54 -5.50 -6.99
CA GLU A 71 7.00 -6.85 -7.18
C GLU A 71 5.48 -6.85 -7.41
N THR A 72 4.76 -6.03 -6.64
CA THR A 72 3.30 -5.93 -6.75
C THR A 72 2.88 -5.32 -8.08
N SER A 73 3.60 -4.29 -8.55
CA SER A 73 3.40 -3.70 -9.88
C SER A 73 3.60 -4.72 -10.99
N ALA A 74 4.68 -5.51 -10.94
CA ALA A 74 4.94 -6.55 -11.92
C ALA A 74 3.84 -7.63 -11.93
N LYS A 75 3.39 -8.06 -10.75
CA LYS A 75 2.28 -9.03 -10.62
C LYS A 75 0.97 -8.47 -11.19
N LEU A 76 0.67 -7.21 -10.90
CA LEU A 76 -0.55 -6.58 -11.39
C LEU A 76 -0.53 -6.39 -12.91
N LYS A 77 0.63 -6.02 -13.50
CA LYS A 77 0.81 -5.97 -14.97
C LYS A 77 0.56 -7.34 -15.59
N SER A 78 1.13 -8.40 -15.03
CA SER A 78 0.91 -9.76 -15.55
C SER A 78 -0.54 -10.22 -15.46
N LEU A 79 -1.28 -9.84 -14.39
CA LEU A 79 -2.71 -10.09 -14.28
C LEU A 79 -3.49 -9.37 -15.38
N SER A 80 -3.22 -8.08 -15.59
CA SER A 80 -3.86 -7.27 -16.61
C SER A 80 -3.63 -7.80 -18.03
N GLU A 81 -2.41 -8.28 -18.34
CA GLU A 81 -2.09 -8.88 -19.63
C GLU A 81 -2.86 -10.20 -19.83
N PHE A 82 -2.99 -11.00 -18.78
CA PHE A 82 -3.77 -12.24 -18.81
C PHE A 82 -5.27 -11.97 -19.02
N ASP A 83 -5.80 -10.91 -18.45
CA ASP A 83 -7.21 -10.52 -18.51
C ASP A 83 -7.61 -9.87 -19.86
N ARG A 84 -6.66 -9.52 -20.72
CA ARG A 84 -6.92 -9.11 -22.12
C ARG A 84 -7.40 -10.27 -23.00
N GLY A 85 -7.36 -11.51 -22.52
CA GLY A 85 -7.91 -12.69 -23.19
C GLY A 85 -9.44 -12.63 -23.35
N ILE A 86 -9.95 -13.21 -24.46
CA ILE A 86 -11.34 -13.07 -24.93
C ILE A 86 -12.38 -13.74 -24.02
N ASN A 87 -11.97 -14.56 -23.03
CA ASN A 87 -12.86 -15.39 -22.21
C ASN A 87 -12.65 -15.25 -20.70
N VAL A 88 -12.34 -14.06 -20.21
CA VAL A 88 -12.16 -13.84 -18.76
C VAL A 88 -13.50 -13.49 -18.11
N ASP A 89 -13.79 -14.13 -16.97
CA ASP A 89 -14.97 -13.86 -16.16
C ASP A 89 -15.07 -12.36 -15.79
N PRO A 90 -16.20 -11.69 -16.09
CA PRO A 90 -16.43 -10.29 -15.74
C PRO A 90 -16.19 -9.98 -14.27
N SER A 91 -16.54 -10.89 -13.36
CA SER A 91 -16.33 -10.72 -11.92
C SER A 91 -14.85 -10.61 -11.56
N LYS A 92 -14.00 -11.35 -12.26
CA LYS A 92 -12.56 -11.32 -12.06
C LYS A 92 -11.95 -10.00 -12.54
N LYS A 93 -12.41 -9.48 -13.67
CA LYS A 93 -11.98 -8.16 -14.17
C LYS A 93 -12.30 -7.05 -13.18
N ILE A 94 -13.47 -7.11 -12.54
CA ILE A 94 -13.87 -6.14 -11.49
C ILE A 94 -12.95 -6.26 -10.27
N GLU A 95 -12.63 -7.49 -9.85
CA GLU A 95 -11.72 -7.74 -8.72
C GLU A 95 -10.32 -7.17 -9.00
N ASP A 96 -9.74 -7.45 -10.17
CA ASP A 96 -8.41 -6.98 -10.54
C ASP A 96 -8.36 -5.46 -10.72
N ALA A 97 -9.42 -4.85 -11.24
CA ALA A 97 -9.54 -3.40 -11.30
C ALA A 97 -9.64 -2.74 -9.90
N LYS A 98 -10.32 -3.38 -8.97
CA LYS A 98 -10.35 -2.93 -7.57
C LYS A 98 -8.96 -3.02 -6.95
N LEU A 99 -8.25 -4.11 -7.16
CA LEU A 99 -6.87 -4.27 -6.68
C LEU A 99 -5.94 -3.20 -7.24
N ALA A 100 -6.09 -2.82 -8.51
CA ALA A 100 -5.31 -1.75 -9.11
C ALA A 100 -5.57 -0.38 -8.44
N ARG A 101 -6.83 -0.05 -8.13
CA ARG A 101 -7.21 1.17 -7.41
C ARG A 101 -6.70 1.17 -5.97
N ASP A 102 -6.84 0.04 -5.27
CA ASP A 102 -6.35 -0.12 -3.91
C ASP A 102 -4.82 0.05 -3.87
N PHE A 103 -4.10 -0.53 -4.83
CA PHE A 103 -2.66 -0.36 -4.97
C PHE A 103 -2.27 1.10 -5.25
N GLN A 104 -2.98 1.78 -6.15
CA GLN A 104 -2.77 3.19 -6.44
C GLN A 104 -2.91 4.06 -5.19
N THR A 105 -3.92 3.80 -4.37
CA THR A 105 -4.17 4.54 -3.12
C THR A 105 -3.02 4.36 -2.13
N VAL A 106 -2.56 3.12 -1.95
CA VAL A 106 -1.45 2.82 -1.02
C VAL A 106 -0.12 3.40 -1.53
N LEU A 107 0.12 3.37 -2.84
CA LEU A 107 1.31 3.96 -3.45
C LEU A 107 1.32 5.50 -3.31
N GLN A 108 0.17 6.14 -3.46
CA GLN A 108 0.04 7.58 -3.22
C GLN A 108 0.35 7.96 -1.76
N GLU A 109 -0.12 7.16 -0.80
CA GLU A 109 0.20 7.38 0.61
C GLU A 109 1.70 7.17 0.88
N PHE A 110 2.31 6.16 0.28
CA PHE A 110 3.76 5.94 0.37
C PHE A 110 4.56 7.14 -0.16
N GLN A 111 4.19 7.69 -1.33
CA GLN A 111 4.85 8.88 -1.88
C GLN A 111 4.74 10.10 -0.94
N LYS A 112 3.57 10.33 -0.35
CA LYS A 112 3.38 11.43 0.63
C LYS A 112 4.29 11.27 1.84
N VAL A 113 4.41 10.05 2.36
CA VAL A 113 5.28 9.79 3.52
C VAL A 113 6.76 9.90 3.15
N GLN A 114 7.16 9.52 1.92
CA GLN A 114 8.53 9.74 1.42
C GLN A 114 8.88 11.23 1.30
N GLN A 115 7.95 12.05 0.78
CA GLN A 115 8.15 13.50 0.72
C GLN A 115 8.31 14.09 2.12
N LEU A 116 7.44 13.71 3.06
CA LEU A 116 7.55 14.15 4.45
C LEU A 116 8.87 13.69 5.09
N ALA A 117 9.35 12.49 4.78
CA ALA A 117 10.65 12.01 5.25
C ALA A 117 11.79 12.89 4.72
N SER A 118 11.80 13.20 3.42
CA SER A 118 12.80 14.07 2.79
C SER A 118 12.81 15.47 3.42
N GLU A 119 11.64 16.06 3.64
CA GLU A 119 11.49 17.37 4.29
C GLU A 119 12.05 17.35 5.72
N ARG A 120 11.72 16.34 6.51
CA ARG A 120 12.20 16.22 7.88
C ARG A 120 13.68 15.90 7.95
N GLU A 121 14.20 15.02 7.12
CA GLU A 121 15.62 14.72 7.06
C GLU A 121 16.45 15.95 6.63
N SER A 122 15.89 16.81 5.77
CA SER A 122 16.51 18.07 5.39
C SER A 122 16.47 19.11 6.52
N ALA A 123 15.36 19.19 7.26
CA ALA A 123 15.15 20.19 8.31
C ALA A 123 15.89 19.86 9.61
N PHE A 124 15.98 18.60 9.99
CA PHE A 124 16.56 18.18 11.26
C PHE A 124 17.93 17.52 11.06
N SER A 125 18.98 18.29 11.35
CA SER A 125 20.33 17.76 11.51
C SER A 125 20.36 16.84 12.73
N PRO A 126 21.00 15.65 12.69
CA PRO A 126 21.32 14.95 13.92
C PRO A 126 22.09 15.91 14.81
N SER A 127 21.62 16.10 16.05
CA SER A 127 22.30 16.92 17.01
C SER A 127 23.71 16.36 17.17
N ALA A 128 24.73 17.14 16.82
CA ALA A 128 26.10 16.80 17.17
C ALA A 128 26.13 16.49 18.68
N PRO A 129 26.88 15.48 19.13
CA PRO A 129 27.07 15.29 20.56
C PRO A 129 27.49 16.64 21.15
N PRO A 130 26.93 17.04 22.31
CA PRO A 130 27.22 18.34 22.87
C PRO A 130 28.72 18.49 22.93
N SER A 131 29.24 19.37 22.07
CA SER A 131 30.66 19.76 22.12
C SER A 131 30.90 20.21 23.54
N TYR A 132 31.79 19.52 24.24
CA TYR A 132 32.28 19.97 25.52
C TYR A 132 33.00 21.27 25.26
N VAL A 133 32.29 22.39 25.30
CA VAL A 133 32.88 23.71 25.35
C VAL A 133 33.43 23.80 26.76
N PRO A 134 34.76 23.78 26.96
CA PRO A 134 35.29 24.09 28.26
C PRO A 134 34.81 25.49 28.56
N ALA A 135 34.00 25.65 29.60
CA ALA A 135 33.53 26.94 30.06
C ALA A 135 34.79 27.79 30.31
N MET A 136 35.09 28.72 29.42
CA MET A 136 36.03 29.77 29.68
C MET A 136 35.43 30.57 30.82
N HIS A 137 35.85 30.24 32.04
CA HIS A 137 35.68 31.14 33.16
C HIS A 137 36.46 32.44 32.83
N SER A 138 35.72 33.40 32.35
CA SER A 138 36.12 34.79 32.35
C SER A 138 36.19 35.26 33.82
N SER A 139 37.20 34.84 34.52
CA SER A 139 37.59 35.48 35.75
C SER A 139 38.65 36.54 35.40
N GLY A 140 38.15 37.77 35.21
CA GLY A 140 39.01 38.93 35.23
C GLY A 140 39.71 38.99 36.58
N GLN A 141 40.99 38.66 36.61
CA GLN A 141 41.85 38.91 37.74
C GLN A 141 43.12 39.53 37.22
N TYR A 142 43.34 40.71 37.65
CA TYR A 142 44.49 41.58 37.37
C TYR A 142 45.79 40.79 37.57
N ALA A 143 46.56 40.60 36.50
CA ALA A 143 47.87 39.98 36.56
C ALA A 143 48.91 41.00 36.92
N ALA A 144 49.70 40.74 37.96
CA ALA A 144 50.92 41.43 38.26
C ALA A 144 51.99 41.14 37.18
N PRO A 145 52.78 42.11 36.76
CA PRO A 145 53.80 41.93 35.74
C PRO A 145 55.03 41.23 36.34
N GLY A 146 55.27 39.97 35.97
CA GLY A 146 56.50 39.31 36.42
C GLY A 146 56.67 37.83 36.19
N ALA A 147 55.73 37.10 35.47
CA ALA A 147 55.86 35.63 35.31
C ALA A 147 55.54 35.15 33.88
N GLU A 148 56.07 35.86 32.86
CA GLU A 148 55.62 35.57 31.47
C GLU A 148 56.50 34.58 30.67
N GLN A 149 57.58 34.03 31.21
CA GLN A 149 58.55 33.31 30.39
C GLN A 149 58.59 31.78 30.54
N GLU A 150 57.95 31.18 31.52
CA GLU A 150 57.97 29.70 31.71
C GLU A 150 56.74 28.95 31.22
N ASN A 151 55.61 29.61 30.92
CA ASN A 151 54.37 28.94 30.54
C ASN A 151 54.07 28.92 29.03
N GLN A 152 54.94 29.47 28.18
CA GLN A 152 54.73 29.52 26.73
C GLN A 152 54.66 28.15 26.05
N PRO A 153 55.50 27.13 26.38
CA PRO A 153 55.42 25.84 25.75
C PRO A 153 54.13 25.08 26.11
N PHE A 154 53.62 25.21 27.33
CA PHE A 154 52.39 24.58 27.79
C PHE A 154 51.15 25.19 27.11
N LEU A 155 51.09 26.51 26.97
CA LEU A 155 50.03 27.20 26.25
C LEU A 155 50.02 26.86 24.73
N MET A 156 51.20 26.67 24.13
CA MET A 156 51.31 26.25 22.74
C MET A 156 50.82 24.81 22.54
N GLU A 157 51.16 23.91 23.44
CA GLU A 157 50.70 22.52 23.37
C GLU A 157 49.19 22.40 23.60
N GLN A 158 48.63 23.18 24.53
CA GLN A 158 47.21 23.25 24.76
C GLN A 158 46.45 23.77 23.53
N LYS A 159 46.93 24.84 22.88
CA LYS A 159 46.36 25.34 21.61
C LYS A 159 46.48 24.31 20.48
N ARG A 160 47.56 23.56 20.42
CA ARG A 160 47.76 22.50 19.43
C ARG A 160 46.77 21.36 19.61
N GLN A 161 46.52 20.93 20.84
CA GLN A 161 45.50 19.95 21.16
C GLN A 161 44.08 20.44 20.84
N GLU A 162 43.79 21.70 21.16
CA GLU A 162 42.50 22.32 20.84
C GLU A 162 42.24 22.39 19.32
N VAL A 163 43.27 22.75 18.53
CA VAL A 163 43.20 22.76 17.06
C VAL A 163 42.99 21.34 16.48
N LEU A 164 43.62 20.31 17.06
CA LEU A 164 43.45 18.94 16.64
C LEU A 164 42.05 18.42 16.98
N LEU A 165 41.52 18.76 18.15
CA LEU A 165 40.16 18.41 18.55
C LEU A 165 39.12 19.09 17.64
N LEU A 166 39.30 20.37 17.35
CA LEU A 166 38.45 21.13 16.44
C LEU A 166 38.52 20.56 15.01
N GLY A 167 39.68 20.17 14.53
CA GLY A 167 39.88 19.52 13.24
C GLY A 167 39.13 18.18 13.14
N ASN A 168 39.18 17.37 14.19
CA ASN A 168 38.42 16.10 14.24
C ASN A 168 36.90 16.34 14.29
N GLU A 169 36.45 17.37 15.01
CA GLU A 169 35.03 17.74 15.08
C GLU A 169 34.50 18.22 13.72
N ILE A 170 35.28 19.04 13.02
CA ILE A 170 34.95 19.51 11.67
C ILE A 170 34.86 18.32 10.71
N ALA A 171 35.85 17.41 10.68
CA ALA A 171 35.85 16.24 9.82
C ALA A 171 34.69 15.30 10.13
N PHE A 172 34.33 15.15 11.40
CA PHE A 172 33.15 14.34 11.81
C PHE A 172 31.85 14.98 11.34
N ASN A 173 31.70 16.30 11.47
CA ASN A 173 30.52 17.02 11.01
C ASN A 173 30.40 16.99 9.48
N GLU A 174 31.51 17.14 8.74
CA GLU A 174 31.53 17.00 7.27
C GLU A 174 31.07 15.61 6.84
N ALA A 175 31.56 14.54 7.47
CA ALA A 175 31.16 13.17 7.17
C ALA A 175 29.66 12.93 7.41
N ILE A 176 29.10 13.49 8.50
CA ILE A 176 27.66 13.41 8.78
C ILE A 176 26.84 14.18 7.74
N ILE A 177 27.31 15.34 7.29
CA ILE A 177 26.64 16.13 6.27
C ILE A 177 26.62 15.37 4.93
N GLU A 178 27.75 14.78 4.55
CA GLU A 178 27.87 14.02 3.31
C GLU A 178 26.98 12.76 3.33
N GLU A 179 26.95 12.00 4.43
CA GLU A 179 26.04 10.86 4.62
C GLU A 179 24.56 11.28 4.48
N ARG A 180 24.21 12.44 5.03
CA ARG A 180 22.85 13.00 4.88
C ARG A 180 22.50 13.36 3.45
N ASP A 181 23.38 14.07 2.78
CA ASP A 181 23.15 14.48 1.40
C ASP A 181 22.98 13.26 0.49
N GLN A 182 23.77 12.23 0.73
CA GLN A 182 23.60 10.95 0.02
C GLN A 182 22.26 10.32 0.35
N GLY A 183 21.85 10.25 1.62
CA GLY A 183 20.54 9.73 2.04
C GLY A 183 19.37 10.48 1.41
N ILE A 184 19.45 11.82 1.32
CA ILE A 184 18.42 12.64 0.69
C ILE A 184 18.34 12.37 -0.82
N ARG A 185 19.48 12.23 -1.52
CA ARG A 185 19.51 11.86 -2.95
C ARG A 185 18.88 10.49 -3.18
N GLU A 186 19.21 9.49 -2.37
CA GLU A 186 18.58 8.17 -2.44
C GLU A 186 17.05 8.23 -2.25
N ILE A 187 16.57 9.10 -1.36
CA ILE A 187 15.12 9.32 -1.18
C ILE A 187 14.51 9.92 -2.45
N GLN A 188 15.15 10.92 -3.05
CA GLN A 188 14.66 11.56 -4.28
C GLN A 188 14.60 10.58 -5.45
N ASP A 189 15.62 9.75 -5.63
CA ASP A 189 15.65 8.70 -6.65
C ASP A 189 14.51 7.69 -6.44
N GLN A 190 14.29 7.26 -5.22
CA GLN A 190 13.22 6.32 -4.88
C GLN A 190 11.81 6.93 -5.02
N ILE A 191 11.66 8.24 -4.79
CA ILE A 191 10.41 8.96 -5.10
C ILE A 191 10.18 8.96 -6.62
N GLY A 192 11.24 9.15 -7.41
CA GLY A 192 11.21 9.05 -8.87
C GLY A 192 10.72 7.68 -9.33
N GLU A 193 11.33 6.59 -8.83
CA GLU A 193 10.92 5.22 -9.14
C GLU A 193 9.46 4.93 -8.77
N ALA A 194 9.02 5.35 -7.59
CA ALA A 194 7.63 5.20 -7.16
C ALA A 194 6.67 5.99 -8.06
N SER A 195 7.10 7.17 -8.55
CA SER A 195 6.32 8.00 -9.48
C SER A 195 6.16 7.36 -10.86
N GLU A 196 7.18 6.67 -11.36
CA GLU A 196 7.08 5.91 -12.62
C GLU A 196 6.08 4.76 -12.49
N ILE A 197 6.17 3.99 -11.40
CA ILE A 197 5.22 2.92 -11.11
C ILE A 197 3.79 3.48 -11.01
N PHE A 198 3.62 4.65 -10.40
CA PHE A 198 2.32 5.30 -10.28
C PHE A 198 1.75 5.72 -11.64
N LYS A 199 2.58 6.24 -12.55
CA LYS A 199 2.15 6.58 -13.93
C LYS A 199 1.72 5.34 -14.71
N ASP A 200 2.50 4.27 -14.64
CA ASP A 200 2.17 2.99 -15.28
C ASP A 200 0.84 2.45 -14.75
N LEU A 201 0.64 2.54 -13.44
CA LEU A 201 -0.59 2.09 -12.78
C LEU A 201 -1.79 2.96 -13.16
N ALA A 202 -1.61 4.27 -13.34
CA ALA A 202 -2.69 5.16 -13.76
C ALA A 202 -3.24 4.79 -15.13
N VAL A 203 -2.39 4.38 -16.07
CA VAL A 203 -2.82 3.85 -17.38
C VAL A 203 -3.63 2.55 -17.20
N LEU A 204 -3.13 1.63 -16.37
CA LEU A 204 -3.82 0.38 -16.06
C LEU A 204 -5.21 0.59 -15.45
N VAL A 205 -5.31 1.50 -14.48
CA VAL A 205 -6.58 1.84 -13.81
C VAL A 205 -7.55 2.51 -14.78
N HIS A 206 -7.05 3.33 -15.70
CA HIS A 206 -7.89 3.95 -16.73
C HIS A 206 -8.45 2.92 -17.70
N ASP A 207 -7.62 2.04 -18.26
CA ASP A 207 -8.04 0.97 -19.16
C ASP A 207 -9.07 0.04 -18.51
N GLN A 208 -8.85 -0.31 -17.25
CA GLN A 208 -9.79 -1.13 -16.49
C GLN A 208 -11.07 -0.39 -16.10
N GLY A 209 -11.01 0.94 -15.92
CA GLY A 209 -12.18 1.78 -15.65
C GLY A 209 -13.21 1.69 -16.75
N VAL A 210 -12.80 1.80 -18.00
CA VAL A 210 -13.66 1.66 -19.18
C VAL A 210 -14.34 0.28 -19.21
N VAL A 211 -13.59 -0.78 -18.93
CA VAL A 211 -14.14 -2.15 -18.89
C VAL A 211 -15.17 -2.32 -17.76
N ILE A 212 -14.97 -1.67 -16.61
CA ILE A 212 -15.93 -1.73 -15.49
C ILE A 212 -17.22 -1.01 -15.85
N ASP A 213 -17.15 0.14 -16.49
CA ASP A 213 -18.32 0.89 -16.92
C ASP A 213 -19.15 0.10 -17.95
N ASP A 214 -18.50 -0.59 -18.90
CA ASP A 214 -19.14 -1.51 -19.84
C ASP A 214 -19.80 -2.70 -19.13
N ILE A 215 -19.14 -3.29 -18.14
CA ILE A 215 -19.70 -4.41 -17.35
C ILE A 215 -20.89 -3.92 -16.52
N HIS A 216 -20.81 -2.75 -15.91
CA HIS A 216 -21.90 -2.16 -15.12
C HIS A 216 -23.12 -1.91 -16.01
N SER A 217 -22.92 -1.33 -17.18
CA SER A 217 -23.97 -1.16 -18.18
C SER A 217 -24.61 -2.48 -18.61
N ASN A 218 -23.83 -3.53 -18.83
CA ASN A 218 -24.30 -4.86 -19.17
C ASN A 218 -25.08 -5.53 -18.02
N ILE A 219 -24.67 -5.33 -16.77
CA ILE A 219 -25.38 -5.82 -15.57
C ILE A 219 -26.72 -5.12 -15.45
N ASP A 220 -26.78 -3.81 -15.64
CA ASP A 220 -28.01 -3.05 -15.60
C ASP A 220 -29.00 -3.48 -16.70
N ALA A 221 -28.51 -3.64 -17.92
CA ALA A 221 -29.30 -4.16 -19.05
C ALA A 221 -29.82 -5.59 -18.79
N SER A 222 -28.97 -6.46 -18.21
CA SER A 222 -29.37 -7.83 -17.84
C SER A 222 -30.40 -7.85 -16.72
N SER A 223 -30.26 -6.99 -15.72
CA SER A 223 -31.21 -6.81 -14.62
C SER A 223 -32.58 -6.34 -15.15
N ALA A 224 -32.59 -5.35 -16.04
CA ALA A 224 -33.79 -4.86 -16.70
C ALA A 224 -34.48 -5.98 -17.50
N SER A 225 -33.71 -6.74 -18.30
CA SER A 225 -34.21 -7.86 -19.10
C SER A 225 -34.76 -8.98 -18.22
N THR A 226 -34.11 -9.31 -17.12
CA THR A 226 -34.57 -10.29 -16.14
C THR A 226 -35.88 -9.87 -15.48
N THR A 227 -36.00 -8.60 -15.13
CA THR A 227 -37.23 -8.04 -14.57
C THR A 227 -38.39 -8.09 -15.58
N GLN A 228 -38.12 -7.76 -16.84
CA GLN A 228 -39.09 -7.83 -17.91
C GLN A 228 -39.54 -9.29 -18.18
N ALA A 229 -38.61 -10.24 -18.21
CA ALA A 229 -38.91 -11.67 -18.34
C ALA A 229 -39.80 -12.17 -17.18
N ARG A 230 -39.49 -11.75 -15.95
CA ARG A 230 -40.30 -12.08 -14.75
C ARG A 230 -41.73 -11.53 -14.85
N VAL A 231 -41.88 -10.31 -15.35
CA VAL A 231 -43.20 -9.72 -15.59
C VAL A 231 -43.98 -10.48 -16.68
N GLN A 232 -43.30 -10.84 -17.76
CA GLN A 232 -43.93 -11.63 -18.83
C GLN A 232 -44.33 -13.03 -18.36
N LEU A 233 -43.50 -13.73 -17.60
CA LEU A 233 -43.80 -15.01 -16.97
C LEU A 233 -45.01 -14.93 -16.02
N SER A 234 -45.09 -13.86 -15.22
CA SER A 234 -46.22 -13.61 -14.34
C SER A 234 -47.51 -13.39 -15.13
N LYS A 235 -47.46 -12.65 -16.25
CA LYS A 235 -48.60 -12.43 -17.14
C LYS A 235 -49.02 -13.77 -17.81
N ALA A 236 -48.06 -14.54 -18.31
CA ALA A 236 -48.32 -15.85 -18.91
C ALA A 236 -48.96 -16.85 -17.92
N SER A 237 -48.45 -16.87 -16.68
CA SER A 237 -49.01 -17.71 -15.60
C SER A 237 -50.46 -17.31 -15.27
N LYS A 238 -50.75 -16.02 -15.20
CA LYS A 238 -52.15 -15.54 -14.97
C LYS A 238 -53.08 -15.88 -16.13
N SER A 239 -52.60 -15.71 -17.37
CA SER A 239 -53.36 -16.07 -18.58
C SER A 239 -53.59 -17.58 -18.67
N GLY A 240 -52.59 -18.40 -18.30
CA GLY A 240 -52.74 -19.86 -18.24
C GLY A 240 -53.77 -20.31 -17.21
N LYS A 241 -53.77 -19.73 -16.02
CA LYS A 241 -54.78 -20.00 -14.97
C LYS A 241 -56.18 -19.58 -15.41
N SER A 242 -56.33 -18.41 -16.06
CA SER A 242 -57.60 -17.95 -16.59
C SER A 242 -58.19 -18.90 -17.65
N LYS A 243 -57.37 -19.36 -18.60
CA LYS A 243 -57.79 -20.30 -19.63
C LYS A 243 -58.15 -21.67 -19.05
N SER A 244 -57.40 -22.18 -18.10
CA SER A 244 -57.68 -23.44 -17.43
C SER A 244 -59.03 -23.42 -16.65
N SER A 245 -59.29 -22.30 -15.96
CA SER A 245 -60.56 -22.05 -15.26
C SER A 245 -61.77 -21.99 -16.22
N TRP A 246 -61.60 -21.32 -17.37
CA TRP A 246 -62.65 -21.26 -18.39
C TRP A 246 -62.96 -22.61 -19.03
N VAL A 247 -61.93 -23.38 -19.33
CA VAL A 247 -62.06 -24.76 -19.85
C VAL A 247 -62.76 -25.65 -18.82
N SER A 248 -62.38 -25.63 -17.54
CA SER A 248 -63.03 -26.41 -16.47
C SER A 248 -64.48 -26.00 -16.28
N GLY A 249 -64.79 -24.68 -16.30
CA GLY A 249 -66.19 -24.19 -16.21
C GLY A 249 -67.10 -24.63 -17.38
N ASN A 250 -66.54 -24.68 -18.61
CA ASN A 250 -67.25 -25.13 -19.78
C ASN A 250 -67.55 -26.70 -19.78
N TYR A 251 -66.58 -27.49 -19.26
CA TYR A 251 -66.78 -28.93 -19.11
C TYR A 251 -67.84 -29.24 -18.06
N THR A 252 -67.84 -28.56 -16.92
CA THR A 252 -68.87 -28.81 -15.89
C THR A 252 -70.25 -28.36 -16.31
N SER A 253 -70.42 -27.26 -17.04
CA SER A 253 -71.72 -26.86 -17.58
C SER A 253 -72.25 -27.77 -18.67
N LYS A 254 -71.34 -28.35 -19.48
CA LYS A 254 -71.74 -29.32 -20.51
C LYS A 254 -72.18 -30.68 -19.92
N LEU A 255 -71.52 -31.17 -18.88
CA LEU A 255 -71.91 -32.37 -18.12
C LEU A 255 -73.27 -32.21 -17.40
N GLN A 256 -73.54 -31.00 -16.85
CA GLN A 256 -74.82 -30.72 -16.23
C GLN A 256 -75.98 -30.64 -17.25
N ALA A 257 -75.74 -30.12 -18.47
CA ALA A 257 -76.74 -30.09 -19.53
C ALA A 257 -77.12 -31.48 -20.07
N GLU A 258 -76.11 -32.39 -20.13
CA GLU A 258 -76.35 -33.79 -20.53
C GLU A 258 -77.14 -34.62 -19.49
N GLN A 259 -76.95 -34.34 -18.18
CA GLN A 259 -77.70 -35.03 -17.11
C GLN A 259 -79.10 -34.49 -16.94
N GLY A 260 -79.39 -33.23 -17.35
CA GLY A 260 -80.76 -32.68 -17.30
C GLY A 260 -81.64 -33.06 -18.45
N SER A 261 -81.17 -33.78 -19.50
CA SER A 261 -81.94 -34.18 -20.66
C SER A 261 -82.44 -35.67 -20.60
N CYS A 262 -82.20 -36.33 -19.49
CA CYS A 262 -82.63 -37.75 -19.26
C CYS A 262 -83.68 -37.91 -18.17
N LEU A 263 -84.48 -36.90 -17.92
CA LEU A 263 -85.76 -37.01 -17.13
C LEU A 263 -86.92 -36.54 -18.04
#